data_954a7c41d69b604665c1ef8132eb3b7b
#
_entry.id   954a7c41d69b604665c1ef8132eb3b7b
#
_cell.length_a   1.000
_cell.length_b   1.000
_cell.length_c   1.000
_cell.angle_alpha   90.00
_cell.angle_beta   90.00
_cell.angle_gamma   90.00
#
_symmetry.space_group_name_H-M   'P 1'
#
loop_
_entity.id
_entity.type
_entity.pdbx_description
1 polymer ?
#
loop_
_entity_poly.entity_id
_entity_poly.type
_entity_poly.pdbx_seq_one_letter_code
_entity_poly.pdbx_strand_id
1 'polypeptide(L)'
;MDRADYFSNHHRRERLPWSLYHRPLTRRIARIIGEHGPSPRVLIVGCGLEATIEGAPAGARFYGCDLDDRAIRACQEAYPERAERFAVCPTPYDLPRGSGFDELFDVVLAKEVIEHTFEPERWGRALAARLAPGGSLVLTTPNYGRLSTLPLLESTVLEWLARRDGFSRREIHPTKFDKARLEALDLGRDMRRISVERSLSGWSLFGVWRRTA
;
A
#
# COMPACT_ATOMS: atom_id res chain seq x y z
N MET A 1 -3.37 24.12 2.39
CA MET A 1 -4.27 22.95 2.53
C MET A 1 -4.07 22.42 3.93
N ASP A 2 -5.09 22.51 4.76
CA ASP A 2 -4.98 21.96 6.11
C ASP A 2 -4.99 20.44 6.00
N ARG A 3 -3.83 19.82 6.24
CA ARG A 3 -3.63 18.37 6.09
C ARG A 3 -4.47 17.53 7.09
N ALA A 4 -5.17 18.18 8.02
CA ALA A 4 -6.09 17.51 8.96
C ALA A 4 -7.23 16.78 8.23
N ASP A 5 -7.69 17.29 7.08
CA ASP A 5 -8.77 16.67 6.30
C ASP A 5 -8.36 15.39 5.57
N TYR A 6 -7.06 15.20 5.27
CA TYR A 6 -6.59 13.95 4.64
C TYR A 6 -6.83 12.73 5.53
N PHE A 7 -6.64 12.88 6.85
CA PHE A 7 -6.88 11.80 7.82
C PHE A 7 -8.36 11.58 8.12
N SER A 8 -9.20 12.63 8.10
CA SER A 8 -10.64 12.48 8.27
C SER A 8 -11.26 11.59 7.18
N ASN A 9 -10.66 11.57 5.99
CA ASN A 9 -11.07 10.73 4.89
C ASN A 9 -10.70 9.24 5.06
N HIS A 10 -9.71 8.90 5.88
CA HIS A 10 -9.34 7.50 6.15
C HIS A 10 -10.47 6.74 6.87
N HIS A 11 -11.19 7.37 7.79
CA HIS A 11 -12.36 6.78 8.45
C HIS A 11 -13.55 6.52 7.51
N ARG A 12 -13.57 7.12 6.31
CA ARG A 12 -14.61 6.86 5.31
C ARG A 12 -14.43 5.52 4.58
N ARG A 13 -13.24 4.90 4.63
CA ARG A 13 -12.94 3.63 3.93
C ARG A 13 -13.85 2.47 4.39
N GLU A 14 -14.30 2.49 5.63
CA GLU A 14 -15.22 1.49 6.19
C GLU A 14 -16.68 1.71 5.80
N ARG A 15 -17.05 2.89 5.30
CA ARG A 15 -18.43 3.25 4.94
C ARG A 15 -18.69 3.03 3.44
N LEU A 16 -19.96 2.74 3.10
CA LEU A 16 -20.40 2.72 1.71
C LEU A 16 -20.21 4.09 1.06
N PRO A 17 -19.79 4.14 -0.24
CA PRO A 17 -19.52 3.03 -1.14
C PRO A 17 -18.08 2.47 -1.03
N TRP A 18 -17.19 3.11 -0.27
CA TRP A 18 -15.75 2.81 -0.21
C TRP A 18 -15.44 1.42 0.34
N SER A 19 -16.27 0.91 1.26
CA SER A 19 -16.11 -0.44 1.79
C SER A 19 -16.27 -1.53 0.71
N LEU A 20 -17.06 -1.30 -0.34
CA LEU A 20 -17.19 -2.21 -1.49
C LEU A 20 -15.88 -2.32 -2.27
N TYR A 21 -15.10 -1.25 -2.29
CA TYR A 21 -13.79 -1.22 -2.94
C TYR A 21 -12.70 -1.86 -2.07
N HIS A 22 -12.64 -1.51 -0.79
CA HIS A 22 -11.54 -1.91 0.08
C HIS A 22 -11.65 -3.33 0.63
N ARG A 23 -12.84 -3.82 1.00
CA ARG A 23 -13.02 -5.15 1.60
C ARG A 23 -12.51 -6.33 0.75
N PRO A 24 -12.79 -6.43 -0.56
CA PRO A 24 -12.25 -7.51 -1.37
C PRO A 24 -10.71 -7.47 -1.49
N LEU A 25 -10.12 -6.27 -1.55
CA LEU A 25 -8.67 -6.09 -1.56
C LEU A 25 -8.07 -6.58 -0.24
N THR A 26 -8.63 -6.15 0.89
CA THR A 26 -8.18 -6.55 2.23
C THR A 26 -8.27 -8.07 2.42
N ARG A 27 -9.37 -8.71 2.02
CA ARG A 27 -9.51 -10.18 2.07
C ARG A 27 -8.46 -10.91 1.24
N ARG A 28 -8.14 -10.38 0.06
CA ARG A 28 -7.11 -10.96 -0.81
C ARG A 28 -5.72 -10.81 -0.19
N ILE A 29 -5.42 -9.65 0.37
CA ILE A 29 -4.18 -9.40 1.10
C ILE A 29 -4.06 -10.35 2.30
N ALA A 30 -5.12 -10.48 3.09
CA ALA A 30 -5.14 -11.39 4.25
C ALA A 30 -4.86 -12.85 3.86
N ARG A 31 -5.38 -13.30 2.71
CA ARG A 31 -5.09 -14.65 2.19
C ARG A 31 -3.60 -14.81 1.88
N ILE A 32 -2.98 -13.83 1.19
CA ILE A 32 -1.55 -13.87 0.86
C ILE A 32 -0.71 -13.89 2.14
N ILE A 33 -1.07 -13.09 3.14
CA ILE A 33 -0.41 -13.11 4.45
C ILE A 33 -0.50 -14.51 5.07
N GLY A 34 -1.68 -15.15 5.00
CA GLY A 34 -1.91 -16.51 5.53
C GLY A 34 -1.08 -17.60 4.83
N GLU A 35 -0.68 -17.43 3.57
CA GLU A 35 0.21 -18.36 2.85
C GLU A 35 1.60 -18.47 3.50
N HIS A 36 2.01 -17.50 4.30
CA HIS A 36 3.29 -17.46 5.01
C HIS A 36 3.23 -18.04 6.43
N GLY A 37 2.14 -18.74 6.76
CA GLY A 37 2.00 -19.46 8.02
C GLY A 37 1.25 -18.69 9.11
N PRO A 38 1.30 -19.19 10.36
CA PRO A 38 0.45 -18.66 11.43
C PRO A 38 0.97 -17.35 12.05
N SER A 39 2.25 -17.01 11.89
CA SER A 39 2.88 -15.87 12.56
C SER A 39 3.81 -15.06 11.64
N PRO A 40 3.37 -14.67 10.43
CA PRO A 40 4.21 -13.96 9.47
C PRO A 40 4.56 -12.55 9.97
N ARG A 41 5.71 -12.07 9.55
CA ARG A 41 6.13 -10.67 9.70
C ARG A 41 5.66 -9.89 8.49
N VAL A 42 4.88 -8.86 8.72
CA VAL A 42 4.26 -8.05 7.66
C VAL A 42 4.67 -6.59 7.81
N LEU A 43 5.24 -6.01 6.76
CA LEU A 43 5.52 -4.57 6.68
C LEU A 43 4.45 -3.89 5.81
N ILE A 44 3.76 -2.91 6.36
CA ILE A 44 2.82 -2.04 5.64
C ILE A 44 3.53 -0.71 5.37
N VAL A 45 3.81 -0.43 4.10
CA VAL A 45 4.46 0.82 3.66
C VAL A 45 3.39 1.80 3.18
N GLY A 46 3.46 3.03 3.65
CA GLY A 46 2.37 3.99 3.50
C GLY A 46 1.15 3.55 4.31
N CYS A 47 1.38 3.15 5.56
CA CYS A 47 0.34 2.53 6.38
C CYS A 47 -0.81 3.50 6.72
N GLY A 48 -0.57 4.81 6.73
CA GLY A 48 -1.56 5.76 7.23
C GLY A 48 -2.00 5.36 8.64
N LEU A 49 -3.28 5.09 8.81
CA LEU A 49 -3.86 4.59 10.06
C LEU A 49 -4.09 3.06 10.06
N GLU A 50 -3.66 2.35 9.01
CA GLU A 50 -3.88 0.90 8.89
C GLU A 50 -2.75 0.12 9.58
N ALA A 51 -2.98 -0.21 10.84
CA ALA A 51 -2.00 -0.90 11.67
C ALA A 51 -2.06 -2.44 11.57
N THR A 52 -3.10 -2.98 10.94
CA THR A 52 -3.35 -4.42 10.78
C THR A 52 -4.18 -4.68 9.53
N ILE A 53 -4.21 -5.93 9.08
CA ILE A 53 -5.07 -6.36 7.97
C ILE A 53 -6.15 -7.30 8.51
N GLU A 54 -7.41 -6.89 8.39
CA GLU A 54 -8.56 -7.69 8.80
C GLU A 54 -8.56 -9.05 8.09
N GLY A 55 -8.73 -10.14 8.88
CA GLY A 55 -8.73 -11.51 8.37
C GLY A 55 -7.33 -12.12 8.18
N ALA A 56 -6.26 -11.42 8.52
CA ALA A 56 -4.93 -12.02 8.60
C ALA A 56 -4.82 -12.98 9.80
N PRO A 57 -3.84 -13.91 9.80
CA PRO A 57 -3.61 -14.81 10.93
C PRO A 57 -3.43 -14.05 12.24
N ALA A 58 -4.00 -14.56 13.34
CA ALA A 58 -3.95 -13.90 14.65
C ALA A 58 -2.51 -13.70 15.18
N GLY A 59 -1.56 -14.57 14.80
CA GLY A 59 -0.16 -14.45 15.16
C GLY A 59 0.66 -13.54 14.23
N ALA A 60 0.06 -12.95 13.21
CA ALA A 60 0.77 -12.05 12.29
C ALA A 60 1.33 -10.82 13.04
N ARG A 61 2.60 -10.51 12.78
CA ARG A 61 3.31 -9.38 13.39
C ARG A 61 3.40 -8.24 12.38
N PHE A 62 2.58 -7.21 12.58
CA PHE A 62 2.52 -6.06 11.71
C PHE A 62 3.50 -4.97 12.14
N TYR A 63 4.18 -4.43 11.16
CA TYR A 63 5.02 -3.23 11.22
C TYR A 63 4.46 -2.22 10.22
N GLY A 64 4.41 -0.95 10.58
CA GLY A 64 3.89 0.09 9.72
C GLY A 64 4.89 1.23 9.55
N CYS A 65 5.03 1.75 8.35
CA CYS A 65 5.77 2.98 8.12
C CYS A 65 5.04 3.92 7.17
N ASP A 66 5.24 5.21 7.38
CA ASP A 66 4.65 6.26 6.56
C ASP A 66 5.61 7.46 6.51
N LEU A 67 5.44 8.34 5.52
CA LEU A 67 6.12 9.64 5.46
C LEU A 67 5.50 10.67 6.40
N ASP A 68 4.21 10.49 6.75
CA ASP A 68 3.48 11.38 7.63
C ASP A 68 3.66 10.97 9.09
N ASP A 69 4.40 11.77 9.85
CA ASP A 69 4.67 11.56 11.27
C ASP A 69 3.40 11.58 12.14
N ARG A 70 2.33 12.25 11.68
CA ARG A 70 1.04 12.29 12.39
C ARG A 70 0.32 10.95 12.31
N ALA A 71 0.40 10.28 11.14
CA ALA A 71 -0.14 8.93 10.98
C ALA A 71 0.57 7.94 11.92
N ILE A 72 1.89 8.04 11.98
CA ILE A 72 2.69 7.18 12.86
C ILE A 72 2.38 7.44 14.33
N ARG A 73 2.31 8.70 14.75
CA ARG A 73 1.91 9.03 16.14
C ARG A 73 0.53 8.47 16.48
N ALA A 74 -0.45 8.63 15.59
CA ALA A 74 -1.79 8.08 15.79
C ALA A 74 -1.79 6.55 15.91
N CYS A 75 -0.97 5.83 15.12
CA CYS A 75 -0.80 4.38 15.26
C CYS A 75 -0.12 4.02 16.59
N GLN A 76 0.90 4.75 17.01
CA GLN A 76 1.60 4.51 18.28
C GLN A 76 0.68 4.76 19.50
N GLU A 77 -0.14 5.79 19.44
CA GLU A 77 -1.15 6.09 20.48
C GLU A 77 -2.26 5.04 20.53
N ALA A 78 -2.72 4.57 19.36
CA ALA A 78 -3.76 3.54 19.28
C ALA A 78 -3.27 2.13 19.70
N TYR A 79 -1.96 1.87 19.61
CA TYR A 79 -1.34 0.57 19.87
C TYR A 79 -0.05 0.72 20.70
N PRO A 80 -0.15 1.20 21.97
CA PRO A 80 1.01 1.50 22.79
C PRO A 80 1.88 0.27 23.10
N GLU A 81 1.28 -0.94 23.15
CA GLU A 81 1.97 -2.21 23.40
C GLU A 81 2.91 -2.66 22.27
N ARG A 82 2.86 -1.99 21.12
CA ARG A 82 3.69 -2.25 19.94
C ARG A 82 4.03 -0.96 19.21
N ALA A 83 4.10 0.14 19.92
CA ALA A 83 4.39 1.46 19.35
C ALA A 83 5.71 1.49 18.57
N GLU A 84 6.70 0.70 18.99
CA GLU A 84 8.00 0.56 18.34
C GLU A 84 7.93 -0.08 16.94
N ARG A 85 6.79 -0.69 16.58
CA ARG A 85 6.55 -1.24 15.24
C ARG A 85 6.01 -0.23 14.24
N PHE A 86 5.87 1.03 14.64
CA PHE A 86 5.45 2.12 13.76
C PHE A 86 6.53 3.17 13.70
N ALA A 87 7.02 3.47 12.49
CA ALA A 87 8.12 4.40 12.30
C ALA A 87 7.93 5.30 11.07
N VAL A 88 8.43 6.52 11.16
CA VAL A 88 8.43 7.46 10.03
C VAL A 88 9.50 7.04 9.03
N CYS A 89 9.16 7.02 7.74
CA CYS A 89 10.14 6.84 6.67
C CYS A 89 11.02 8.08 6.57
N PRO A 90 12.37 7.93 6.60
CA PRO A 90 13.28 9.08 6.47
C PRO A 90 13.11 9.83 5.15
N THR A 91 12.90 9.09 4.07
CA THR A 91 12.61 9.61 2.72
C THR A 91 11.58 8.70 2.03
N PRO A 92 11.01 9.11 0.87
CA PRO A 92 10.15 8.22 0.09
C PRO A 92 10.80 6.90 -0.32
N TYR A 93 12.14 6.82 -0.36
CA TYR A 93 12.88 5.66 -0.85
C TYR A 93 13.65 4.91 0.25
N ASP A 94 13.71 5.46 1.46
CA ASP A 94 14.40 4.85 2.58
C ASP A 94 13.38 4.36 3.62
N LEU A 95 13.40 3.07 3.87
CA LEU A 95 12.58 2.45 4.90
C LEU A 95 13.24 2.60 6.28
N PRO A 96 12.45 2.64 7.37
CA PRO A 96 12.96 2.75 8.72
C PRO A 96 13.94 1.62 9.06
N ARG A 97 14.79 1.90 10.08
CA ARG A 97 15.74 0.97 10.66
C ARG A 97 15.58 0.87 12.17
N GLY A 98 16.16 -0.14 12.77
CA GLY A 98 16.01 -0.42 14.21
C GLY A 98 14.64 -1.02 14.57
N SER A 99 14.42 -1.30 15.84
CA SER A 99 13.13 -1.74 16.41
C SER A 99 12.43 -2.86 15.62
N GLY A 100 13.20 -3.83 15.07
CA GLY A 100 12.70 -4.93 14.26
C GLY A 100 12.53 -4.61 12.76
N PHE A 101 12.72 -3.35 12.32
CA PHE A 101 12.72 -3.01 10.89
C PHE A 101 13.97 -3.49 10.15
N ASP A 102 15.06 -3.83 10.83
CA ASP A 102 16.27 -4.38 10.19
C ASP A 102 16.13 -5.86 9.80
N GLU A 103 15.17 -6.55 10.37
CA GLU A 103 14.86 -7.93 10.00
C GLU A 103 14.04 -7.97 8.70
N LEU A 104 14.15 -9.10 7.98
CA LEU A 104 13.38 -9.31 6.76
C LEU A 104 11.91 -9.67 7.08
N PHE A 105 11.03 -9.40 6.11
CA PHE A 105 9.60 -9.60 6.23
C PHE A 105 9.13 -10.73 5.29
N ASP A 106 8.15 -11.50 5.74
CA ASP A 106 7.48 -12.51 4.92
C ASP A 106 6.56 -11.85 3.89
N VAL A 107 5.96 -10.71 4.26
CA VAL A 107 5.13 -9.92 3.35
C VAL A 107 5.47 -8.44 3.48
N VAL A 108 5.70 -7.78 2.35
CA VAL A 108 5.73 -6.32 2.25
C VAL A 108 4.51 -5.88 1.45
N LEU A 109 3.72 -5.02 2.03
CA LEU A 109 2.46 -4.51 1.46
C LEU A 109 2.53 -3.01 1.27
N ALA A 110 2.14 -2.53 0.09
CA ALA A 110 1.85 -1.11 -0.13
C ALA A 110 0.53 -0.96 -0.91
N LYS A 111 -0.43 -0.32 -0.27
CA LYS A 111 -1.78 -0.19 -0.78
C LYS A 111 -2.07 1.25 -1.19
N GLU A 112 -2.18 1.49 -2.51
CA GLU A 112 -2.42 2.82 -3.09
C GLU A 112 -1.31 3.81 -2.68
N VAL A 113 -0.05 3.46 -2.94
CA VAL A 113 1.15 4.24 -2.58
C VAL A 113 2.06 4.47 -3.78
N ILE A 114 2.27 3.45 -4.63
CA ILE A 114 3.25 3.51 -5.73
C ILE A 114 2.95 4.65 -6.73
N GLU A 115 1.70 5.04 -6.91
CA GLU A 115 1.27 6.15 -7.76
C GLU A 115 1.75 7.52 -7.27
N HIS A 116 2.10 7.63 -5.99
CA HIS A 116 2.63 8.84 -5.39
C HIS A 116 4.16 8.96 -5.51
N THR A 117 4.84 7.95 -6.05
CA THR A 117 6.29 7.96 -6.24
C THR A 117 6.68 8.48 -7.62
N PHE A 118 7.80 9.20 -7.71
CA PHE A 118 8.38 9.64 -9.00
C PHE A 118 9.30 8.58 -9.62
N GLU A 119 9.92 7.73 -8.80
CA GLU A 119 10.86 6.68 -9.20
C GLU A 119 10.34 5.31 -8.72
N PRO A 120 9.27 4.76 -9.34
CA PRO A 120 8.59 3.56 -8.85
C PRO A 120 9.47 2.31 -8.85
N GLU A 121 10.43 2.19 -9.78
CA GLU A 121 11.38 1.07 -9.83
C GLU A 121 12.37 1.14 -8.65
N ARG A 122 12.93 2.32 -8.35
CA ARG A 122 13.82 2.52 -7.21
C ARG A 122 13.10 2.22 -5.90
N TRP A 123 11.90 2.74 -5.76
CA TRP A 123 11.05 2.50 -4.60
C TRP A 123 10.68 1.02 -4.47
N GLY A 124 10.23 0.39 -5.55
CA GLY A 124 9.86 -1.02 -5.56
C GLY A 124 11.04 -1.94 -5.19
N ARG A 125 12.26 -1.64 -5.69
CA ARG A 125 13.47 -2.37 -5.30
C ARG A 125 13.82 -2.19 -3.82
N ALA A 126 13.61 -1.01 -3.25
CA ALA A 126 13.79 -0.78 -1.81
C ALA A 126 12.84 -1.64 -0.98
N LEU A 127 11.58 -1.79 -1.42
CA LEU A 127 10.61 -2.70 -0.79
C LEU A 127 11.02 -4.17 -0.93
N ALA A 128 11.40 -4.59 -2.15
CA ALA A 128 11.83 -5.95 -2.43
C ALA A 128 13.04 -6.38 -1.60
N ALA A 129 13.97 -5.46 -1.33
CA ALA A 129 15.14 -5.70 -0.49
C ALA A 129 14.77 -6.02 0.98
N ARG A 130 13.56 -5.72 1.43
CA ARG A 130 13.08 -6.00 2.79
C ARG A 130 12.40 -7.37 2.91
N LEU A 131 12.23 -8.11 1.82
CA LEU A 131 11.60 -9.43 1.85
C LEU A 131 12.58 -10.52 2.26
N ALA A 132 12.11 -11.44 3.05
CA ALA A 132 12.76 -12.73 3.26
C ALA A 132 12.79 -13.56 1.96
N PRO A 133 13.73 -14.51 1.80
CA PRO A 133 13.63 -15.50 0.73
C PRO A 133 12.27 -16.19 0.74
N GLY A 134 11.60 -16.29 -0.42
CA GLY A 134 10.22 -16.78 -0.51
C GLY A 134 9.14 -15.78 -0.10
N GLY A 135 9.49 -14.59 0.39
CA GLY A 135 8.56 -13.54 0.81
C GLY A 135 7.80 -12.91 -0.35
N SER A 136 6.64 -12.32 -0.05
CA SER A 136 5.73 -11.72 -1.04
C SER A 136 5.70 -10.20 -0.96
N LEU A 137 5.84 -9.53 -2.10
CA LEU A 137 5.50 -8.12 -2.27
C LEU A 137 4.10 -8.00 -2.84
N VAL A 138 3.25 -7.23 -2.18
CA VAL A 138 1.88 -6.94 -2.63
C VAL A 138 1.74 -5.43 -2.87
N LEU A 139 1.40 -5.06 -4.09
CA LEU A 139 1.17 -3.68 -4.48
C LEU A 139 -0.25 -3.51 -4.99
N THR A 140 -0.94 -2.45 -4.57
CA THR A 140 -2.16 -1.98 -5.24
C THR A 140 -1.99 -0.55 -5.70
N THR A 141 -2.67 -0.21 -6.79
CA THR A 141 -2.66 1.14 -7.36
C THR A 141 -3.89 1.37 -8.23
N PRO A 142 -4.37 2.61 -8.41
CA PRO A 142 -5.43 2.92 -9.36
C PRO A 142 -5.06 2.49 -10.79
N ASN A 143 -6.03 1.98 -11.53
CA ASN A 143 -5.85 1.57 -12.92
C ASN A 143 -6.16 2.71 -13.89
N TYR A 144 -5.14 3.25 -14.52
CA TYR A 144 -5.25 4.31 -15.53
C TYR A 144 -5.28 3.76 -16.98
N GLY A 145 -5.46 2.45 -17.15
CA GLY A 145 -5.54 1.82 -18.47
C GLY A 145 -6.80 2.22 -19.25
N ARG A 146 -6.73 2.12 -20.58
CA ARG A 146 -7.79 2.56 -21.53
C ARG A 146 -9.16 1.93 -21.30
N LEU A 147 -9.21 0.73 -20.68
CA LEU A 147 -10.46 0.04 -20.37
C LEU A 147 -11.00 0.35 -18.97
N SER A 148 -10.32 1.23 -18.21
CA SER A 148 -10.79 1.69 -16.92
C SER A 148 -11.67 2.94 -17.09
N THR A 149 -12.79 2.97 -16.38
CA THR A 149 -13.62 4.19 -16.29
C THR A 149 -13.08 5.17 -15.25
N LEU A 150 -12.10 4.78 -14.46
CA LEU A 150 -11.50 5.61 -13.41
C LEU A 150 -10.90 6.92 -13.94
N PRO A 151 -10.12 6.95 -15.07
CA PRO A 151 -9.58 8.19 -15.61
C PRO A 151 -10.69 9.19 -16.01
N LEU A 152 -11.82 8.71 -16.51
CA LEU A 152 -12.97 9.55 -16.85
C LEU A 152 -13.60 10.12 -15.58
N LEU A 153 -13.82 9.31 -14.56
CA LEU A 153 -14.37 9.74 -13.28
C LEU A 153 -13.44 10.71 -12.56
N GLU A 154 -12.13 10.45 -12.55
CA GLU A 154 -11.13 11.38 -11.98
C GLU A 154 -11.03 12.70 -12.75
N SER A 155 -11.26 12.70 -14.06
CA SER A 155 -11.25 13.93 -14.83
C SER A 155 -12.52 14.77 -14.69
N THR A 156 -13.55 14.22 -14.07
CA THR A 156 -14.88 14.85 -13.95
C THR A 156 -15.36 14.91 -12.49
N VAL A 157 -16.15 13.94 -12.09
CA VAL A 157 -16.86 13.93 -10.78
C VAL A 157 -15.89 13.87 -9.60
N LEU A 158 -14.88 12.97 -9.66
CA LEU A 158 -13.95 12.80 -8.55
C LEU A 158 -13.00 13.98 -8.39
N GLU A 159 -12.58 14.62 -9.51
CA GLU A 159 -11.77 15.83 -9.47
C GLU A 159 -12.59 17.01 -8.93
N TRP A 160 -13.88 17.14 -9.33
CA TRP A 160 -14.76 18.17 -8.81
C TRP A 160 -14.96 18.03 -7.29
N LEU A 161 -15.18 16.79 -6.80
CA LEU A 161 -15.28 16.51 -5.36
C LEU A 161 -13.97 16.82 -4.64
N ALA A 162 -12.83 16.41 -5.20
CA ALA A 162 -11.51 16.65 -4.61
C ALA A 162 -11.19 18.14 -4.51
N ARG A 163 -11.46 18.92 -5.55
CA ARG A 163 -11.27 20.39 -5.54
C ARG A 163 -12.15 21.07 -4.50
N ARG A 164 -13.35 20.59 -4.29
CA ARG A 164 -14.23 21.05 -3.21
C ARG A 164 -13.63 20.79 -1.83
N ASP A 165 -12.87 19.67 -1.69
CA ASP A 165 -12.16 19.30 -0.48
C ASP A 165 -10.72 19.90 -0.42
N GLY A 166 -10.37 20.80 -1.37
CA GLY A 166 -9.12 21.58 -1.35
C GLY A 166 -7.89 20.89 -1.94
N PHE A 167 -8.03 19.79 -2.70
CA PHE A 167 -6.92 19.12 -3.38
C PHE A 167 -7.25 18.72 -4.82
N SER A 168 -6.22 18.39 -5.62
CA SER A 168 -6.39 17.86 -6.98
C SER A 168 -5.90 16.40 -7.03
N ARG A 169 -6.76 15.50 -7.47
CA ARG A 169 -6.39 14.08 -7.67
C ARG A 169 -5.34 13.90 -8.77
N ARG A 170 -5.33 14.80 -9.76
CA ARG A 170 -4.35 14.76 -10.85
C ARG A 170 -2.94 15.09 -10.39
N GLU A 171 -2.82 16.00 -9.42
CA GLU A 171 -1.54 16.47 -8.90
C GLU A 171 -0.91 15.52 -7.87
N ILE A 172 -1.74 14.77 -7.15
CA ILE A 172 -1.25 13.84 -6.13
C ILE A 172 -0.75 12.51 -6.70
N HIS A 173 -1.05 12.18 -7.98
CA HIS A 173 -0.62 10.94 -8.64
C HIS A 173 0.37 11.25 -9.79
N PRO A 174 1.65 11.50 -9.48
CA PRO A 174 2.67 11.77 -10.50
C PRO A 174 2.94 10.58 -11.41
N THR A 175 2.75 9.36 -10.90
CA THR A 175 2.94 8.13 -11.66
C THR A 175 1.62 7.41 -11.87
N LYS A 176 1.24 7.22 -13.13
CA LYS A 176 0.00 6.52 -13.51
C LYS A 176 0.34 5.12 -14.02
N PHE A 177 -0.37 4.13 -13.48
CA PHE A 177 -0.20 2.74 -13.87
C PHE A 177 -1.38 2.25 -14.71
N ASP A 178 -1.07 1.53 -15.77
CA ASP A 178 -1.94 0.53 -16.34
C ASP A 178 -1.38 -0.87 -16.04
N LYS A 179 -2.11 -1.90 -16.46
CA LYS A 179 -1.69 -3.28 -16.19
C LYS A 179 -0.30 -3.58 -16.78
N ALA A 180 -0.04 -3.16 -18.02
CA ALA A 180 1.22 -3.44 -18.71
C ALA A 180 2.42 -2.76 -18.01
N ARG A 181 2.25 -1.51 -17.58
CA ARG A 181 3.28 -0.78 -16.83
C ARG A 181 3.57 -1.43 -15.48
N LEU A 182 2.52 -1.87 -14.76
CA LEU A 182 2.72 -2.55 -13.48
C LEU A 182 3.35 -3.94 -13.68
N GLU A 183 3.01 -4.65 -14.75
CA GLU A 183 3.65 -5.93 -15.13
C GLU A 183 5.12 -5.78 -15.48
N ALA A 184 5.50 -4.64 -16.06
CA ALA A 184 6.87 -4.32 -16.48
C ALA A 184 7.72 -3.73 -15.36
N LEU A 185 7.17 -3.54 -14.14
CA LEU A 185 7.89 -2.93 -13.02
C LEU A 185 9.13 -3.77 -12.66
N ASP A 186 10.31 -3.15 -12.74
CA ASP A 186 11.59 -3.77 -12.39
C ASP A 186 11.83 -3.71 -10.87
N LEU A 187 11.68 -4.84 -10.22
CA LEU A 187 11.88 -5.02 -8.78
C LEU A 187 13.21 -5.69 -8.43
N GLY A 188 14.07 -5.94 -9.41
CA GLY A 188 15.35 -6.64 -9.25
C GLY A 188 15.27 -8.11 -9.68
N ARG A 189 16.47 -8.71 -9.88
CA ARG A 189 16.61 -10.08 -10.46
C ARG A 189 16.02 -11.18 -9.59
N ASP A 190 15.97 -10.96 -8.27
CA ASP A 190 15.49 -11.93 -7.30
C ASP A 190 13.97 -11.91 -7.13
N MET A 191 13.27 -11.08 -7.91
CA MET A 191 11.82 -10.95 -7.83
C MET A 191 11.13 -11.59 -9.03
N ARG A 192 10.25 -12.54 -8.74
CA ARG A 192 9.39 -13.18 -9.74
C ARG A 192 7.96 -12.65 -9.62
N ARG A 193 7.42 -12.12 -10.72
CA ARG A 193 6.01 -11.76 -10.80
C ARG A 193 5.14 -13.01 -10.73
N ILE A 194 4.19 -13.05 -9.81
CA ILE A 194 3.19 -14.10 -9.65
C ILE A 194 1.93 -13.73 -10.42
N SER A 195 1.40 -12.53 -10.18
CA SER A 195 0.22 -12.04 -10.89
C SER A 195 0.17 -10.52 -10.90
N VAL A 196 -0.45 -9.96 -11.93
CA VAL A 196 -0.97 -8.59 -11.95
C VAL A 196 -2.37 -8.64 -12.54
N GLU A 197 -3.33 -8.28 -11.74
CA GLU A 197 -4.74 -8.40 -12.07
C GLU A 197 -5.48 -7.09 -11.87
N ARG A 198 -6.55 -6.92 -12.65
CA ARG A 198 -7.52 -5.86 -12.37
C ARG A 198 -8.42 -6.34 -11.23
N SER A 199 -8.59 -5.51 -10.22
CA SER A 199 -9.55 -5.75 -9.16
C SER A 199 -10.80 -4.92 -9.39
N LEU A 200 -11.93 -5.38 -8.89
CA LEU A 200 -13.21 -4.65 -8.81
C LEU A 200 -13.49 -3.72 -9.99
N SER A 201 -14.39 -4.08 -10.86
CA SER A 201 -14.81 -3.26 -12.02
C SER A 201 -13.65 -2.65 -12.87
N GLY A 202 -12.42 -3.10 -12.67
CA GLY A 202 -11.23 -2.64 -13.39
C GLY A 202 -10.62 -1.33 -12.88
N TRP A 203 -11.06 -0.79 -11.73
CA TRP A 203 -10.58 0.51 -11.22
C TRP A 203 -9.24 0.45 -10.52
N SER A 204 -8.85 -0.71 -10.01
CA SER A 204 -7.56 -0.90 -9.34
C SER A 204 -6.80 -2.06 -9.96
N LEU A 205 -5.49 -2.00 -9.83
CA LEU A 205 -4.55 -3.08 -10.12
C LEU A 205 -4.09 -3.71 -8.81
N PHE A 206 -3.93 -5.02 -8.83
CA PHE A 206 -3.43 -5.82 -7.73
C PHE A 206 -2.27 -6.66 -8.25
N GLY A 207 -1.06 -6.34 -7.79
CA GLY A 207 0.17 -7.03 -8.18
C GLY A 207 0.75 -7.84 -7.02
N VAL A 208 1.24 -9.03 -7.33
CA VAL A 208 1.94 -9.92 -6.40
C VAL A 208 3.24 -10.38 -7.04
N TRP A 209 4.32 -10.21 -6.31
CA TRP A 209 5.64 -10.76 -6.64
C TRP A 209 6.17 -11.58 -5.48
N ARG A 210 7.03 -12.53 -5.78
CA ARG A 210 7.69 -13.36 -4.76
C ARG A 210 9.19 -13.29 -4.92
N ARG A 211 9.91 -13.10 -3.82
CA ARG A 211 11.35 -13.17 -3.82
C ARG A 211 11.78 -14.63 -3.99
N THR A 212 12.69 -14.87 -4.92
CA THR A 212 13.31 -16.20 -5.08
C THR A 212 14.16 -16.54 -3.85
N ALA A 213 14.34 -17.85 -3.63
CA ALA A 213 15.16 -18.35 -2.52
C ALA A 213 16.65 -18.03 -2.73
#